data_d5cf9b0267a1e0fe5d17143f95af8ac9
#
_entry.id   d5cf9b0267a1e0fe5d17143f95af8ac9
#
_cell.length_a   1.000
_cell.length_b   1.000
_cell.length_c   1.000
_cell.angle_alpha   90.00
_cell.angle_beta   90.00
_cell.angle_gamma   90.00
#
_symmetry.space_group_name_H-M   'P 1'
#
loop_
_entity.id
_entity.type
_entity.pdbx_description
1 polymer ?
#
loop_
_entity_poly.entity_id
_entity_poly.type
_entity_poly.pdbx_seq_one_letter_code
_entity_poly.pdbx_strand_id
1 'polypeptide(L)'
;VDNKSMKNLTFEKYGLSPEKVEQLRAYKILPDKQTLKNLIKAYETDKAEETEIADFQRELSQPIDEKYIRFLLEHNGGIPSKNRVKGSKVVIDRFLAFRSAYRFHSLIDLYPDFQKQGIPIARTPAGDTLLLAEDQQIYLFNHNIQDIEPNPIATSFANLLMKLY
;
A
#
# COMPACT_ATOMS: atom_id res chain seq x y z
N VAL A 1 4.89 18.95 -11.90
CA VAL A 1 4.06 17.79 -11.55
C VAL A 1 2.95 17.64 -12.57
N ASP A 2 2.94 16.52 -13.24
CA ASP A 2 1.89 16.26 -14.23
C ASP A 2 0.65 15.71 -13.52
N ASN A 3 -0.31 16.58 -13.25
CA ASN A 3 -1.58 16.21 -12.63
C ASN A 3 -2.39 15.24 -13.49
N LYS A 4 -2.13 15.17 -14.81
CA LYS A 4 -2.81 14.22 -15.70
C LYS A 4 -2.41 12.78 -15.41
N SER A 5 -1.13 12.52 -15.07
CA SER A 5 -0.68 11.17 -14.70
C SER A 5 -1.35 10.68 -13.44
N MET A 6 -1.56 11.58 -12.46
CA MET A 6 -2.18 11.23 -11.19
C MET A 6 -3.70 11.08 -11.28
N LYS A 7 -4.36 11.80 -12.20
CA LYS A 7 -5.82 11.73 -12.38
C LYS A 7 -6.30 10.36 -12.86
N ASN A 8 -5.45 9.63 -13.57
CA ASN A 8 -5.79 8.31 -14.12
C ASN A 8 -5.33 7.16 -13.22
N LEU A 9 -4.73 7.49 -12.08
CA LEU A 9 -4.24 6.48 -11.14
C LEU A 9 -5.33 6.20 -10.10
N THR A 10 -5.77 4.96 -10.04
CA THR A 10 -6.76 4.49 -9.07
C THR A 10 -6.18 3.39 -8.22
N PHE A 11 -6.77 3.16 -7.05
CA PHE A 11 -6.34 2.15 -6.09
C PHE A 11 -7.53 1.29 -5.72
N GLU A 12 -7.49 0.01 -6.11
CA GLU A 12 -8.57 -0.93 -5.79
C GLU A 12 -8.42 -1.42 -4.35
N LYS A 13 -9.42 -1.13 -3.54
CA LYS A 13 -9.43 -1.50 -2.14
C LYS A 13 -9.58 -3.01 -1.96
N TYR A 14 -8.91 -3.56 -0.96
CA TYR A 14 -9.04 -4.97 -0.62
C TYR A 14 -10.45 -5.28 -0.12
N GLY A 15 -10.92 -6.50 -0.44
CA GLY A 15 -12.25 -6.94 -0.10
C GLY A 15 -13.24 -6.71 -1.23
N LEU A 16 -14.52 -6.93 -0.95
CA LEU A 16 -15.58 -6.82 -1.94
C LEU A 16 -16.56 -5.73 -1.57
N SER A 17 -16.68 -4.71 -2.43
CA SER A 17 -17.73 -3.70 -2.33
C SER A 17 -19.10 -4.32 -2.65
N PRO A 18 -20.22 -3.70 -2.23
CA PRO A 18 -21.54 -4.16 -2.61
C PRO A 18 -21.72 -4.29 -4.13
N GLU A 19 -21.16 -3.34 -4.89
CA GLU A 19 -21.21 -3.37 -6.35
C GLU A 19 -20.46 -4.57 -6.93
N LYS A 20 -19.28 -4.87 -6.37
CA LYS A 20 -18.47 -6.00 -6.81
C LYS A 20 -19.17 -7.33 -6.50
N VAL A 21 -19.80 -7.44 -5.34
CA VAL A 21 -20.58 -8.62 -4.96
C VAL A 21 -21.68 -8.88 -5.99
N GLU A 22 -22.42 -7.84 -6.40
CA GLU A 22 -23.48 -7.98 -7.40
C GLU A 22 -22.93 -8.41 -8.75
N GLN A 23 -21.78 -7.88 -9.19
CA GLN A 23 -21.12 -8.30 -10.42
C GLN A 23 -20.75 -9.79 -10.38
N LEU A 24 -20.13 -10.24 -9.28
CA LEU A 24 -19.75 -11.63 -9.13
C LEU A 24 -20.97 -12.55 -9.08
N ARG A 25 -22.06 -12.11 -8.46
CA ARG A 25 -23.32 -12.84 -8.42
C ARG A 25 -23.91 -12.98 -9.83
N ALA A 26 -23.89 -11.91 -10.61
CA ALA A 26 -24.40 -11.91 -11.98
C ALA A 26 -23.63 -12.89 -12.88
N TYR A 27 -22.31 -13.00 -12.68
CA TYR A 27 -21.48 -13.94 -13.44
C TYR A 27 -21.40 -15.33 -12.81
N LYS A 28 -22.13 -15.58 -11.70
CA LYS A 28 -22.17 -16.86 -10.99
C LYS A 28 -20.80 -17.36 -10.53
N ILE A 29 -19.93 -16.42 -10.11
CA ILE A 29 -18.57 -16.71 -9.66
C ILE A 29 -18.32 -16.23 -8.22
N LEU A 30 -19.36 -16.20 -7.39
CA LEU A 30 -19.21 -15.87 -5.97
C LEU A 30 -18.32 -16.90 -5.28
N PRO A 31 -17.42 -16.44 -4.39
CA PRO A 31 -16.68 -17.37 -3.52
C PRO A 31 -17.62 -18.05 -2.54
N ASP A 32 -17.11 -19.02 -1.78
CA ASP A 32 -17.89 -19.69 -0.75
C ASP A 32 -18.39 -18.69 0.30
N LYS A 33 -19.40 -19.09 1.09
CA LYS A 33 -20.05 -18.19 2.07
C LYS A 33 -19.09 -17.55 3.04
N GLN A 34 -18.14 -18.33 3.58
CA GLN A 34 -17.21 -17.81 4.59
C GLN A 34 -16.24 -16.82 3.98
N THR A 35 -15.67 -17.14 2.82
CA THR A 35 -14.76 -16.24 2.10
C THR A 35 -15.47 -14.96 1.71
N LEU A 36 -16.70 -15.06 1.17
CA LEU A 36 -17.51 -13.91 0.78
C LEU A 36 -17.76 -12.99 1.98
N LYS A 37 -18.17 -13.56 3.11
CA LYS A 37 -18.41 -12.79 4.35
C LYS A 37 -17.16 -12.06 4.81
N ASN A 38 -16.01 -12.74 4.79
CA ASN A 38 -14.74 -12.17 5.20
C ASN A 38 -14.32 -11.02 4.28
N LEU A 39 -14.49 -11.17 2.97
CA LEU A 39 -14.13 -10.14 1.99
C LEU A 39 -15.04 -8.91 2.10
N ILE A 40 -16.34 -9.10 2.33
CA ILE A 40 -17.27 -7.98 2.54
C ILE A 40 -16.89 -7.24 3.82
N LYS A 41 -16.62 -7.95 4.89
CA LYS A 41 -16.23 -7.36 6.16
C LYS A 41 -14.91 -6.59 6.05
N ALA A 42 -13.94 -7.16 5.34
CA ALA A 42 -12.65 -6.50 5.10
C ALA A 42 -12.84 -5.17 4.37
N TYR A 43 -13.67 -5.14 3.34
CA TYR A 43 -13.97 -3.90 2.60
C TYR A 43 -14.59 -2.84 3.51
N GLU A 44 -15.53 -3.22 4.37
CA GLU A 44 -16.23 -2.29 5.26
C GLU A 44 -15.36 -1.77 6.40
N THR A 45 -14.45 -2.60 6.91
CA THR A 45 -13.67 -2.30 8.12
C THR A 45 -12.27 -1.77 7.86
N ASP A 46 -11.74 -1.91 6.63
CA ASP A 46 -10.41 -1.43 6.28
C ASP A 46 -10.44 0.09 6.10
N LYS A 47 -10.23 0.80 7.20
CA LYS A 47 -10.19 2.27 7.22
C LYS A 47 -8.94 2.75 7.93
N ALA A 48 -8.36 3.84 7.42
CA ALA A 48 -7.28 4.54 8.11
C ALA A 48 -7.91 5.66 8.95
N GLU A 49 -7.80 5.53 10.25
CA GLU A 49 -8.30 6.53 11.20
C GLU A 49 -7.22 7.59 11.45
N GLU A 50 -7.60 8.86 11.37
CA GLU A 50 -6.67 9.98 11.59
C GLU A 50 -5.98 9.91 12.94
N THR A 51 -6.73 9.54 13.97
CA THR A 51 -6.20 9.39 15.34
C THR A 51 -5.19 8.27 15.45
N GLU A 52 -5.41 7.12 14.78
CA GLU A 52 -4.48 6.00 14.79
C GLU A 52 -3.17 6.37 14.09
N ILE A 53 -3.26 7.07 12.97
CA ILE A 53 -2.08 7.53 12.23
C ILE A 53 -1.28 8.53 13.08
N ALA A 54 -1.96 9.45 13.76
CA ALA A 54 -1.32 10.41 14.65
C ALA A 54 -0.60 9.72 15.80
N ASP A 55 -1.22 8.68 16.39
CA ASP A 55 -0.60 7.89 17.45
C ASP A 55 0.66 7.18 16.94
N PHE A 56 0.58 6.61 15.75
CA PHE A 56 1.71 5.95 15.11
C PHE A 56 2.86 6.94 14.85
N GLN A 57 2.55 8.15 14.36
CA GLN A 57 3.54 9.19 14.13
C GLN A 57 4.28 9.57 15.41
N ARG A 58 3.58 9.65 16.54
CA ARG A 58 4.20 10.00 17.82
C ARG A 58 5.20 8.95 18.29
N GLU A 59 5.01 7.70 17.92
CA GLU A 59 5.92 6.61 18.30
C GLU A 59 7.13 6.51 17.37
N LEU A 60 7.09 7.16 16.22
CA LEU A 60 8.17 7.10 15.25
C LEU A 60 9.31 8.08 15.60
N SER A 61 10.55 7.68 15.32
CA SER A 61 11.71 8.55 15.42
C SER A 61 11.89 9.46 14.19
N GLN A 62 11.17 9.17 13.10
CA GLN A 62 11.23 9.94 11.86
C GLN A 62 9.87 10.54 11.54
N PRO A 63 9.81 11.72 10.89
CA PRO A 63 8.56 12.26 10.40
C PRO A 63 8.06 11.44 9.21
N ILE A 64 6.73 11.39 9.04
CA ILE A 64 6.12 10.77 7.87
C ILE A 64 5.76 11.87 6.87
N ASP A 65 6.07 11.65 5.60
CA ASP A 65 5.68 12.55 4.50
C ASP A 65 4.16 12.79 4.53
N GLU A 66 3.76 14.07 4.55
CA GLU A 66 2.35 14.45 4.60
C GLU A 66 1.55 13.94 3.41
N LYS A 67 2.17 13.83 2.24
CA LYS A 67 1.52 13.30 1.04
C LYS A 67 1.21 11.82 1.20
N TYR A 68 2.09 11.07 1.87
CA TYR A 68 1.83 9.68 2.16
C TYR A 68 0.70 9.53 3.20
N ILE A 69 0.68 10.37 4.23
CA ILE A 69 -0.40 10.38 5.22
C ILE A 69 -1.75 10.65 4.54
N ARG A 70 -1.78 11.64 3.65
CA ARG A 70 -3.00 11.96 2.90
C ARG A 70 -3.45 10.80 2.02
N PHE A 71 -2.49 10.10 1.40
CA PHE A 71 -2.78 8.90 0.62
C PHE A 71 -3.45 7.82 1.49
N LEU A 72 -2.92 7.58 2.70
CA LEU A 72 -3.51 6.62 3.63
C LEU A 72 -4.94 7.02 4.01
N LEU A 73 -5.17 8.30 4.27
CA LEU A 73 -6.51 8.79 4.66
C LEU A 73 -7.51 8.72 3.49
N GLU A 74 -7.07 9.01 2.28
CA GLU A 74 -7.94 9.04 1.10
C GLU A 74 -8.17 7.66 0.50
N HIS A 75 -7.15 6.83 0.43
CA HIS A 75 -7.18 5.54 -0.27
C HIS A 75 -6.96 4.33 0.64
N ASN A 76 -6.25 4.51 1.72
CA ASN A 76 -5.84 3.44 2.63
C ASN A 76 -5.19 2.26 1.90
N GLY A 77 -4.25 2.57 0.99
CA GLY A 77 -3.58 1.55 0.19
C GLY A 77 -4.43 1.07 -0.98
N GLY A 78 -4.20 -0.16 -1.40
CA GLY A 78 -4.93 -0.79 -2.48
C GLY A 78 -4.07 -1.19 -3.67
N ILE A 79 -4.70 -1.83 -4.64
CA ILE A 79 -4.02 -2.28 -5.87
C ILE A 79 -4.02 -1.11 -6.85
N PRO A 80 -2.82 -0.63 -7.27
CA PRO A 80 -2.76 0.50 -8.20
C PRO A 80 -3.16 0.08 -9.60
N SER A 81 -3.83 0.98 -10.33
CA SER A 81 -4.21 0.75 -11.73
C SER A 81 -3.01 0.75 -12.67
N LYS A 82 -1.90 1.36 -12.25
CA LYS A 82 -0.61 1.35 -12.93
C LYS A 82 0.42 0.86 -11.92
N ASN A 83 1.10 -0.23 -12.23
CA ASN A 83 1.89 -0.96 -11.22
C ASN A 83 3.38 -1.06 -11.53
N ARG A 84 3.84 -0.53 -12.65
CA ARG A 84 5.25 -0.54 -13.02
C ARG A 84 5.90 0.79 -12.67
N VAL A 85 7.14 0.75 -12.21
CA VAL A 85 7.88 1.95 -11.81
C VAL A 85 8.91 2.30 -12.88
N LYS A 86 8.79 3.48 -13.49
CA LYS A 86 9.74 3.96 -14.50
C LYS A 86 11.16 4.02 -13.95
N GLY A 87 12.12 3.56 -14.74
CA GLY A 87 13.53 3.55 -14.36
C GLY A 87 13.92 2.41 -13.43
N SER A 88 13.03 1.44 -13.23
CA SER A 88 13.24 0.31 -12.32
C SER A 88 12.54 -0.92 -12.90
N LYS A 89 12.90 -2.10 -12.40
CA LYS A 89 12.22 -3.35 -12.73
C LYS A 89 11.12 -3.68 -11.73
N VAL A 90 10.86 -2.78 -10.79
CA VAL A 90 9.90 -3.01 -9.70
C VAL A 90 8.48 -2.99 -10.25
N VAL A 91 7.70 -3.99 -9.84
CA VAL A 91 6.27 -4.06 -10.07
C VAL A 91 5.60 -4.01 -8.69
N ILE A 92 4.59 -3.18 -8.53
CA ILE A 92 3.88 -3.06 -7.26
C ILE A 92 2.64 -3.93 -7.29
N ASP A 93 2.59 -4.93 -6.39
CA ASP A 93 1.39 -5.76 -6.21
C ASP A 93 0.28 -4.96 -5.54
N ARG A 94 0.62 -4.29 -4.44
CA ARG A 94 -0.32 -3.43 -3.71
C ARG A 94 0.40 -2.45 -2.80
N PHE A 95 -0.26 -1.32 -2.55
CA PHE A 95 0.09 -0.44 -1.44
C PHE A 95 -0.59 -0.96 -0.19
N LEU A 96 0.12 -0.90 0.95
CA LEU A 96 -0.40 -1.41 2.20
C LEU A 96 -1.48 -0.49 2.77
N ALA A 97 -2.52 -1.08 3.36
CA ALA A 97 -3.44 -0.36 4.21
C ALA A 97 -2.73 -0.02 5.52
N PHE A 98 -3.17 1.02 6.22
CA PHE A 98 -2.60 1.34 7.54
C PHE A 98 -2.80 0.16 8.50
N ARG A 99 -4.01 -0.37 8.54
CA ARG A 99 -4.39 -1.57 9.31
C ARG A 99 -5.28 -2.44 8.43
N SER A 100 -5.01 -3.74 8.41
CA SER A 100 -5.83 -4.71 7.68
C SER A 100 -5.95 -6.00 8.47
N ALA A 101 -7.01 -6.75 8.22
CA ALA A 101 -7.19 -8.09 8.77
C ALA A 101 -6.12 -9.06 8.26
N TYR A 102 -5.52 -8.76 7.11
CA TYR A 102 -4.43 -9.55 6.54
C TYR A 102 -3.10 -8.90 6.87
N ARG A 103 -2.26 -9.62 7.62
CA ARG A 103 -0.95 -9.13 8.08
C ARG A 103 -0.12 -8.54 6.93
N PHE A 104 -0.06 -9.24 5.78
CA PHE A 104 0.77 -8.81 4.65
C PHE A 104 0.20 -7.62 3.87
N HIS A 105 -0.98 -7.14 4.23
CA HIS A 105 -1.59 -5.94 3.67
C HIS A 105 -1.59 -4.78 4.67
N SER A 106 -1.06 -4.99 5.87
CA SER A 106 -1.18 -4.07 6.99
C SER A 106 0.15 -3.44 7.35
N LEU A 107 0.25 -2.12 7.20
CA LEU A 107 1.47 -1.38 7.53
C LEU A 107 1.87 -1.60 8.98
N ILE A 108 0.94 -1.44 9.92
CA ILE A 108 1.29 -1.53 11.35
C ILE A 108 1.70 -2.93 11.78
N ASP A 109 1.19 -3.97 11.13
CA ASP A 109 1.58 -5.35 11.44
C ASP A 109 2.96 -5.69 10.88
N LEU A 110 3.34 -5.10 9.74
CA LEU A 110 4.64 -5.33 9.12
C LEU A 110 5.73 -4.41 9.64
N TYR A 111 5.38 -3.25 10.17
CA TYR A 111 6.35 -2.24 10.61
C TYR A 111 7.43 -2.78 11.56
N PRO A 112 7.12 -3.61 12.57
CA PRO A 112 8.14 -4.13 13.48
C PRO A 112 9.29 -4.86 12.78
N ASP A 113 9.02 -5.48 11.63
CA ASP A 113 10.05 -6.20 10.86
C ASP A 113 10.97 -5.25 10.09
N PHE A 114 10.57 -3.99 9.88
CA PHE A 114 11.29 -3.02 9.04
C PHE A 114 11.68 -1.73 9.78
N GLN A 115 11.40 -1.63 11.07
CA GLN A 115 11.53 -0.36 11.80
C GLN A 115 12.93 0.28 11.75
N LYS A 116 13.98 -0.52 11.50
CA LYS A 116 15.35 -0.01 11.38
C LYS A 116 15.63 0.60 10.01
N GLN A 117 14.92 0.19 8.98
CA GLN A 117 15.16 0.64 7.61
C GLN A 117 14.11 1.66 7.13
N GLY A 118 12.88 1.58 7.62
CA GLY A 118 11.84 2.51 7.19
C GLY A 118 10.42 2.00 7.45
N ILE A 119 9.47 2.67 6.84
CA ILE A 119 8.05 2.36 6.97
C ILE A 119 7.62 1.56 5.74
N PRO A 120 7.05 0.35 5.92
CA PRO A 120 6.58 -0.43 4.77
C PRO A 120 5.36 0.25 4.16
N ILE A 121 5.41 0.49 2.84
CA ILE A 121 4.32 1.17 2.14
C ILE A 121 3.69 0.35 1.02
N ALA A 122 4.43 -0.62 0.47
CA ALA A 122 3.94 -1.43 -0.64
C ALA A 122 4.68 -2.76 -0.70
N ARG A 123 4.11 -3.71 -1.43
CA ARG A 123 4.72 -5.02 -1.65
C ARG A 123 4.75 -5.34 -3.14
N THR A 124 5.72 -6.18 -3.52
CA THR A 124 5.84 -6.70 -4.87
C THR A 124 5.30 -8.12 -4.95
N PRO A 125 4.95 -8.62 -6.16
CA PRO A 125 4.53 -10.01 -6.32
C PRO A 125 5.59 -11.03 -5.88
N ALA A 126 6.88 -10.65 -5.97
CA ALA A 126 8.00 -11.51 -5.56
C ALA A 126 8.20 -11.57 -4.05
N GLY A 127 7.45 -10.79 -3.27
CA GLY A 127 7.57 -10.79 -1.81
C GLY A 127 8.53 -9.73 -1.24
N ASP A 128 9.01 -8.82 -2.08
CA ASP A 128 9.81 -7.69 -1.61
C ASP A 128 8.91 -6.59 -1.09
N THR A 129 9.46 -5.67 -0.30
CA THR A 129 8.72 -4.59 0.32
C THR A 129 9.34 -3.24 -0.05
N LEU A 130 8.47 -2.26 -0.38
CA LEU A 130 8.91 -0.89 -0.59
C LEU A 130 8.84 -0.17 0.75
N LEU A 131 9.92 0.53 1.10
CA LEU A 131 10.04 1.25 2.36
C LEU A 131 10.20 2.74 2.14
N LEU A 132 9.45 3.53 2.91
CA LEU A 132 9.67 4.96 3.04
C LEU A 132 10.71 5.16 4.15
N ALA A 133 11.92 5.55 3.77
CA ALA A 133 13.05 5.67 4.68
C ALA A 133 13.07 7.03 5.38
N GLU A 134 13.97 7.18 6.34
CA GLU A 134 14.14 8.41 7.11
C GLU A 134 14.47 9.62 6.22
N ASP A 135 15.19 9.41 5.12
CA ASP A 135 15.49 10.45 4.14
C ASP A 135 14.30 10.80 3.22
N GLN A 136 13.13 10.20 3.46
CA GLN A 136 11.89 10.36 2.71
C GLN A 136 11.95 9.80 1.29
N GLN A 137 13.00 9.06 0.95
CA GLN A 137 13.08 8.33 -0.31
C GLN A 137 12.50 6.93 -0.18
N ILE A 138 12.16 6.34 -1.32
CA ILE A 138 11.56 5.00 -1.36
C ILE A 138 12.63 4.00 -1.79
N TYR A 139 12.82 2.97 -0.98
CA TYR A 139 13.79 1.90 -1.23
C TYR A 139 13.10 0.55 -1.34
N LEU A 140 13.71 -0.35 -2.11
CA LEU A 140 13.28 -1.74 -2.17
C LEU A 140 14.01 -2.54 -1.10
N PHE A 141 13.24 -3.18 -0.20
CA PHE A 141 13.77 -4.18 0.72
C PHE A 141 13.69 -5.53 0.02
N ASN A 142 14.86 -6.08 -0.31
CA ASN A 142 14.99 -7.34 -1.03
C ASN A 142 14.98 -8.50 -0.02
N HIS A 143 13.97 -9.35 -0.07
CA HIS A 143 13.82 -10.45 0.88
C HIS A 143 14.91 -11.51 0.77
N ASN A 144 15.56 -11.63 -0.39
CA ASN A 144 16.65 -12.61 -0.58
C ASN A 144 17.92 -12.22 0.17
N ILE A 145 18.21 -10.91 0.23
CA ILE A 145 19.40 -10.40 0.94
C ILE A 145 19.05 -9.87 2.34
N GLN A 146 17.77 -9.80 2.70
CA GLN A 146 17.27 -9.28 3.97
C GLN A 146 17.76 -7.87 4.27
N ASP A 147 17.83 -7.02 3.26
CA ASP A 147 18.29 -5.64 3.37
C ASP A 147 17.74 -4.78 2.23
N ILE A 148 17.84 -3.46 2.40
CA ILE A 148 17.46 -2.51 1.35
C ILE A 148 18.53 -2.49 0.25
N GLU A 149 18.08 -2.32 -0.97
CA GLU A 149 18.97 -2.08 -2.09
C GLU A 149 19.53 -0.64 -2.02
N PRO A 150 20.80 -0.42 -2.43
CA PRO A 150 21.47 0.85 -2.16
C PRO A 150 20.89 2.06 -2.89
N ASN A 151 20.28 1.86 -4.04
CA ASN A 151 19.71 2.95 -4.84
C ASN A 151 18.21 3.08 -4.60
N PRO A 152 17.70 4.29 -4.29
CA PRO A 152 16.26 4.47 -4.14
C PRO A 152 15.53 4.28 -5.47
N ILE A 153 14.32 3.76 -5.40
CA ILE A 153 13.46 3.61 -6.58
C ILE A 153 12.67 4.89 -6.87
N ALA A 154 12.55 5.77 -5.89
CA ALA A 154 11.91 7.08 -6.03
C ALA A 154 12.44 8.02 -4.97
N THR A 155 12.44 9.32 -5.25
CA THR A 155 12.97 10.35 -4.36
C THR A 155 11.98 10.80 -3.29
N SER A 156 10.70 10.44 -3.46
CA SER A 156 9.63 10.74 -2.51
C SER A 156 8.43 9.85 -2.83
N PHE A 157 7.45 9.84 -1.95
CA PHE A 157 6.20 9.12 -2.22
C PHE A 157 5.48 9.70 -3.45
N ALA A 158 5.39 11.04 -3.55
CA ALA A 158 4.78 11.69 -4.71
C ALA A 158 5.53 11.32 -6.00
N ASN A 159 6.84 11.30 -5.96
CA ASN A 159 7.67 10.89 -7.11
C ASN A 159 7.39 9.43 -7.49
N LEU A 160 7.22 8.55 -6.52
CA LEU A 160 6.86 7.16 -6.78
C LEU A 160 5.56 7.07 -7.58
N LEU A 161 4.51 7.78 -7.14
CA LEU A 161 3.22 7.77 -7.83
C LEU A 161 3.34 8.30 -9.27
N MET A 162 4.16 9.32 -9.49
CA MET A 162 4.41 9.88 -10.83
C MET A 162 5.15 8.91 -11.74
N LYS A 163 5.93 8.01 -11.19
CA LYS A 163 6.70 7.03 -11.96
C LYS A 163 5.88 5.78 -12.35
N LEU A 164 4.67 5.66 -11.86
CA LEU A 164 3.83 4.50 -12.17
C LEU A 164 3.28 4.55 -13.60
N TYR A 165 3.30 3.41 -14.30
CA TYR A 165 2.74 3.27 -15.64
C TYR A 165 2.23 1.87 -15.89
#